data_14406a2d17ee20f8a374e6877562d035
#
_entry.id   14406a2d17ee20f8a374e6877562d035
#
_cell.length_a   1.000
_cell.length_b   1.000
_cell.length_c   1.000
_cell.angle_alpha   90.00
_cell.angle_beta   90.00
_cell.angle_gamma   90.00
#
_symmetry.space_group_name_H-M   'P 1'
#
loop_
_entity.id
_entity.type
_entity.pdbx_description
1 polymer ?
#
loop_
_entity_poly.entity_id
_entity_poly.type
_entity_poly.pdbx_seq_one_letter_code
_entity_poly.pdbx_strand_id
1 'polypeptide(L)' 'MDSRIKLRHLSCFIETIRLGGVAPAGAALGMTQPAVSKALADLEAILDVT' A
#
# COMPACT_ATOMS: atom_id res chain seq x y z
N MET A 1 14.33 -6.55 -6.94
CA MET A 1 13.35 -5.66 -6.28
C MET A 1 14.09 -4.61 -5.47
N ASP A 2 13.62 -3.39 -5.52
CA ASP A 2 14.22 -2.30 -4.76
C ASP A 2 14.10 -2.60 -3.26
N SER A 3 15.21 -2.46 -2.50
CA SER A 3 15.20 -2.75 -1.07
C SER A 3 14.33 -1.80 -0.25
N ARG A 4 13.96 -0.65 -0.82
CA ARG A 4 13.07 0.30 -0.16
C ARG A 4 11.61 -0.16 -0.19
N ILE A 5 11.28 -1.07 -1.10
CA ILE A 5 9.93 -1.60 -1.22
C ILE A 5 9.78 -2.76 -0.24
N LYS A 6 8.87 -2.60 0.70
CA LYS A 6 8.58 -3.63 1.70
C LYS A 6 7.41 -4.48 1.24
N LEU A 7 7.34 -5.69 1.76
CA LEU A 7 6.20 -6.57 1.51
C LEU A 7 4.88 -5.88 1.88
N ARG A 8 4.90 -5.08 2.94
CA ARG A 8 3.73 -4.31 3.36
C ARG A 8 3.23 -3.38 2.26
N HIS A 9 4.15 -2.70 1.56
CA HIS A 9 3.78 -1.82 0.46
C HIS A 9 3.03 -2.58 -0.63
N LEU A 10 3.55 -3.73 -1.00
CA LEU A 10 2.93 -4.56 -2.04
C LEU A 10 1.59 -5.12 -1.59
N SER A 11 1.49 -5.55 -0.34
CA SER A 11 0.24 -6.06 0.20
C SER A 11 -0.85 -4.99 0.20
N CYS A 12 -0.51 -3.77 0.61
CA CYS A 12 -1.45 -2.65 0.59
C CYS A 12 -1.92 -2.34 -0.83
N PHE A 13 -1.01 -2.34 -1.78
CA PHE A 13 -1.32 -2.05 -3.17
C PHE A 13 -2.28 -3.11 -3.74
N ILE A 14 -1.92 -4.37 -3.56
CA ILE A 14 -2.71 -5.49 -4.08
C ILE A 14 -4.10 -5.50 -3.47
N GLU A 15 -4.20 -5.38 -2.15
CA GLU A 15 -5.50 -5.42 -1.47
C GLU A 15 -6.36 -4.20 -1.83
N THR A 16 -5.75 -3.03 -2.02
CA THR A 16 -6.49 -1.84 -2.42
C THR A 16 -7.13 -2.04 -3.79
N ILE A 17 -6.40 -2.63 -4.72
CA ILE A 17 -6.94 -2.91 -6.06
C ILE A 17 -8.01 -4.01 -5.98
N ARG A 18 -7.71 -5.08 -5.25
CA ARG A 18 -8.60 -6.22 -5.15
C ARG A 18 -9.94 -5.85 -4.52
N LEU A 19 -9.90 -5.02 -3.49
CA LEU A 19 -11.10 -4.68 -2.71
C LEU A 19 -11.71 -3.35 -3.09
N GLY A 20 -11.07 -2.60 -3.98
CA GLY A 20 -11.63 -1.39 -4.52
C GLY A 20 -11.50 -0.16 -3.64
N GLY A 21 -10.60 -0.15 -2.68
CA GLY A 21 -10.38 1.04 -1.84
C GLY A 21 -9.49 0.78 -0.65
N VAL A 22 -9.03 1.88 -0.04
CA VAL A 22 -8.11 1.78 1.11
C VAL A 22 -8.81 1.35 2.39
N ALA A 23 -10.08 1.71 2.58
CA ALA A 23 -10.80 1.33 3.79
C ALA A 23 -10.97 -0.19 3.90
N PRO A 24 -11.51 -0.88 2.88
CA PRO A 24 -11.60 -2.34 2.96
C PRO A 24 -10.22 -3.01 2.95
N ALA A 25 -9.23 -2.42 2.28
CA ALA A 25 -7.87 -2.97 2.30
C ALA A 25 -7.29 -2.92 3.71
N GLY A 26 -7.49 -1.83 4.43
CA GLY A 26 -7.06 -1.71 5.81
C GLY A 26 -7.71 -2.76 6.71
N ALA A 27 -9.01 -2.95 6.55
CA ALA A 27 -9.73 -3.96 7.32
C ALA A 27 -9.18 -5.37 7.06
N ALA A 28 -8.91 -5.68 5.79
CA ALA A 28 -8.39 -7.00 5.42
C ALA A 28 -6.97 -7.23 5.96
N LEU A 29 -6.17 -6.18 6.04
CA LEU A 29 -4.78 -6.27 6.47
C LEU A 29 -4.58 -6.00 7.96
N GLY A 30 -5.64 -5.67 8.68
CA GLY A 30 -5.53 -5.30 10.08
C GLY A 30 -4.82 -3.98 10.29
N MET A 31 -4.95 -3.06 9.33
CA MET A 31 -4.31 -1.75 9.36
C MET A 31 -5.37 -0.67 9.36
N THR A 32 -5.00 0.52 9.87
CA THR A 32 -5.88 1.68 9.77
C THR A 32 -5.87 2.22 8.34
N GLN A 33 -6.91 2.95 7.98
CA GLN A 33 -6.98 3.57 6.66
C GLN A 33 -5.81 4.52 6.41
N PRO A 34 -5.46 5.42 7.35
CA PRO A 34 -4.28 6.27 7.16
C PRO A 34 -2.98 5.49 6.97
N ALA A 35 -2.84 4.34 7.65
CA ALA A 35 -1.63 3.52 7.50
C ALA A 35 -1.54 2.93 6.09
N VAL A 36 -2.66 2.47 5.53
CA VAL A 36 -2.69 1.96 4.15
C VAL A 36 -2.37 3.08 3.17
N SER A 37 -2.99 4.25 3.36
CA SER A 37 -2.75 5.40 2.48
C SER A 37 -1.28 5.82 2.51
N LYS A 38 -0.66 5.82 3.69
CA LYS A 38 0.75 6.16 3.81
C LYS A 38 1.62 5.13 3.09
N ALA A 39 1.31 3.85 3.25
CA ALA A 39 2.07 2.79 2.57
C ALA A 39 1.98 2.95 1.05
N LEU A 40 0.81 3.28 0.53
CA LEU A 40 0.65 3.50 -0.91
C LEU A 40 1.41 4.72 -1.38
N ALA A 41 1.38 5.80 -0.59
CA ALA A 41 2.14 7.01 -0.93
C ALA A 41 3.64 6.73 -0.92
N ASP A 42 4.12 5.96 0.06
CA ASP A 42 5.53 5.57 0.14
C ASP A 42 5.92 4.75 -1.09
N LEU A 43 5.07 3.81 -1.51
CA LEU A 43 5.33 2.99 -2.68
C LEU A 43 5.40 3.85 -3.94
N GLU A 44 4.46 4.77 -4.10
CA GLU A 44 4.46 5.68 -5.25
C GLU A 44 5.74 6.51 -5.30
N ALA A 45 6.19 7.00 -4.15
CA ALA A 45 7.41 7.79 -4.07
C ALA A 45 8.64 6.96 -4.48
N ILE A 46 8.68 5.70 -4.07
CA ILE A 46 9.79 4.81 -4.41
C ILE A 46 9.79 4.49 -5.90
N LEU A 47 8.60 4.30 -6.49
CA LEU A 47 8.45 3.93 -7.88
C LEU A 47 8.46 5.13 -8.83
N ASP A 48 8.38 6.33 -8.30
CA ASP A 48 8.42 7.54 -9.11
C ASP A 48 9.86 7.81 -9.54
N VAL A 49 10.13 7.54 -10.80
CA VAL A 49 11.48 7.66 -11.36
C VAL A 49 11.65 8.83 -12.29
N THR A 50 10.71 9.73 -12.31
CA THR A 50 10.81 10.92 -13.15
C THR A 50 11.80 11.92 -12.61
#